data_8648d010af3260a06beb72da95ff72f2
#
_entry.id   8648d010af3260a06beb72da95ff72f2
#
_cell.length_a   1.000
_cell.length_b   1.000
_cell.length_c   1.000
_cell.angle_alpha   90.00
_cell.angle_beta   90.00
_cell.angle_gamma   90.00
#
_symmetry.space_group_name_H-M   'P 1'
#
loop_
_entity.id
_entity.type
_entity.pdbx_description
1 polymer ?
#
loop_
_entity_poly.entity_id
_entity_poly.type
_entity_poly.pdbx_seq_one_letter_code
_entity_poly.pdbx_strand_id
1 'polypeptide(L)'
;MSDAELQNRQLLTHLADGQFHSGEVLGRLLGISRAAIWKRLQRLQESAGIAIERRHGKGYRIDGGLDLLDAAAIRAQLDPEALRQLLGLDLHWSTDSTNSRLVEAAQTGSIHGLVCLAERQTAGRGRRGRNWFSPFGGNLYLSLGWSFNAGVSTLEGLSLAVGVALAFAVYAEEQS
;
A
#
# COMPACT_ATOMS: atom_id res chain seq x y z
N MET A 1 -4.61 -14.75 -5.37
CA MET A 1 -3.28 -14.20 -5.73
C MET A 1 -2.63 -15.18 -6.70
N SER A 2 -2.23 -14.72 -7.88
CA SER A 2 -1.55 -15.57 -8.86
C SER A 2 -0.08 -15.82 -8.46
N ASP A 3 0.54 -16.89 -8.98
CA ASP A 3 1.97 -17.17 -8.75
C ASP A 3 2.86 -15.98 -9.20
N ALA A 4 2.45 -15.31 -10.26
CA ALA A 4 3.16 -14.14 -10.77
C ALA A 4 3.12 -12.96 -9.77
N GLU A 5 1.98 -12.74 -9.11
CA GLU A 5 1.85 -11.70 -8.08
C GLU A 5 2.67 -12.05 -6.85
N LEU A 6 2.64 -13.30 -6.41
CA LEU A 6 3.46 -13.77 -5.29
C LEU A 6 4.95 -13.55 -5.55
N GLN A 7 5.43 -13.93 -6.73
CA GLN A 7 6.82 -13.72 -7.12
C GLN A 7 7.19 -12.23 -7.26
N ASN A 8 6.28 -11.39 -7.74
CA ASN A 8 6.50 -9.94 -7.79
C ASN A 8 6.63 -9.36 -6.38
N ARG A 9 5.76 -9.80 -5.46
CA ARG A 9 5.83 -9.42 -4.06
C ARG A 9 7.18 -9.79 -3.44
N GLN A 10 7.59 -11.05 -3.57
CA GLN A 10 8.90 -11.51 -3.06
C GLN A 10 10.06 -10.70 -3.63
N LEU A 11 10.03 -10.40 -4.94
CA LEU A 11 11.05 -9.62 -5.61
C LEU A 11 11.14 -8.19 -5.07
N LEU A 12 10.01 -7.51 -4.92
CA LEU A 12 9.98 -6.14 -4.41
C LEU A 12 10.31 -6.07 -2.92
N THR A 13 9.82 -7.03 -2.11
CA THR A 13 10.23 -7.14 -0.69
C THR A 13 11.74 -7.30 -0.55
N HIS A 14 12.38 -8.06 -1.45
CA HIS A 14 13.82 -8.25 -1.41
C HIS A 14 14.62 -7.01 -1.84
N LEU A 15 14.07 -6.21 -2.77
CA LEU A 15 14.68 -4.95 -3.23
C LEU A 15 14.32 -3.75 -2.34
N ALA A 16 13.41 -3.93 -1.38
CA ALA A 16 12.93 -2.88 -0.49
C ALA A 16 14.04 -2.33 0.45
N ASP A 17 15.11 -3.11 0.68
CA ASP A 17 16.25 -2.70 1.46
C ASP A 17 17.13 -1.62 0.80
N GLY A 18 16.85 -1.27 -0.47
CA GLY A 18 17.58 -0.26 -1.23
C GLY A 18 19.00 -0.67 -1.66
N GLN A 19 19.39 -1.94 -1.42
CA GLN A 19 20.71 -2.44 -1.76
C GLN A 19 20.73 -3.09 -3.15
N PHE A 20 21.94 -3.20 -3.72
CA PHE A 20 22.12 -3.91 -5.00
C PHE A 20 22.08 -5.42 -4.82
N HIS A 21 21.15 -6.07 -5.51
CA HIS A 21 21.04 -7.52 -5.57
C HIS A 21 21.34 -8.02 -6.97
N SER A 22 22.22 -9.03 -7.08
CA SER A 22 22.54 -9.59 -8.39
C SER A 22 21.34 -10.35 -8.97
N GLY A 23 21.16 -10.29 -10.29
CA GLY A 23 20.09 -11.01 -10.96
C GLY A 23 20.18 -12.56 -10.79
N GLU A 24 21.35 -13.07 -10.42
CA GLU A 24 21.55 -14.48 -10.09
C GLU A 24 20.98 -14.80 -8.69
N VAL A 25 21.23 -13.96 -7.69
CA VAL A 25 20.68 -14.11 -6.35
C VAL A 25 19.15 -14.04 -6.40
N LEU A 26 18.60 -13.04 -7.08
CA LEU A 26 17.16 -12.90 -7.27
C LEU A 26 16.56 -14.08 -8.05
N GLY A 27 17.28 -14.59 -9.04
CA GLY A 27 16.86 -15.77 -9.80
C GLY A 27 16.78 -17.04 -8.95
N ARG A 28 17.77 -17.26 -8.09
CA ARG A 28 17.76 -18.38 -7.12
C ARG A 28 16.63 -18.26 -6.12
N LEU A 29 16.37 -17.06 -5.60
CA LEU A 29 15.28 -16.78 -4.66
C LEU A 29 13.91 -17.16 -5.25
N LEU A 30 13.68 -16.85 -6.52
CA LEU A 30 12.40 -17.05 -7.18
C LEU A 30 12.33 -18.35 -8.02
N GLY A 31 13.41 -19.13 -8.09
CA GLY A 31 13.46 -20.32 -8.92
C GLY A 31 13.36 -20.04 -10.44
N ILE A 32 13.81 -18.85 -10.90
CA ILE A 32 13.74 -18.44 -12.30
C ILE A 32 15.11 -17.96 -12.82
N SER A 33 15.26 -17.90 -14.15
CA SER A 33 16.50 -17.46 -14.77
C SER A 33 16.76 -15.97 -14.57
N ARG A 34 18.04 -15.55 -14.62
CA ARG A 34 18.46 -14.15 -14.60
C ARG A 34 17.76 -13.32 -15.71
N ALA A 35 17.55 -13.91 -16.90
CA ALA A 35 16.84 -13.24 -17.98
C ALA A 35 15.35 -13.02 -17.66
N ALA A 36 14.73 -13.97 -16.95
CA ALA A 36 13.35 -13.84 -16.48
C ALA A 36 13.23 -12.75 -15.39
N ILE A 37 14.20 -12.63 -14.47
CA ILE A 37 14.28 -11.52 -13.49
C ILE A 37 14.30 -10.19 -14.21
N TRP A 38 15.17 -10.00 -15.19
CA TRP A 38 15.26 -8.75 -15.94
C TRP A 38 13.92 -8.35 -16.59
N LYS A 39 13.29 -9.29 -17.32
CA LYS A 39 11.98 -9.04 -17.94
C LYS A 39 10.90 -8.69 -16.91
N ARG A 40 10.94 -9.33 -15.74
CA ARG A 40 9.99 -9.09 -14.66
C ARG A 40 10.18 -7.70 -14.05
N LEU A 41 11.42 -7.31 -13.79
CA LEU A 41 11.74 -5.98 -13.26
C LEU A 41 11.34 -4.87 -14.24
N GLN A 42 11.56 -5.05 -15.55
CA GLN A 42 11.06 -4.10 -16.55
C GLN A 42 9.52 -3.95 -16.50
N ARG A 43 8.78 -5.07 -16.45
CA ARG A 43 7.32 -5.02 -16.33
C ARG A 43 6.87 -4.31 -15.06
N LEU A 44 7.57 -4.51 -13.94
CA LEU A 44 7.27 -3.82 -12.68
C LEU A 44 7.54 -2.32 -12.79
N GLN A 45 8.62 -1.89 -13.43
CA GLN A 45 8.86 -0.48 -13.70
C GLN A 45 7.73 0.15 -14.54
N GLU A 46 7.34 -0.52 -15.63
CA GLU A 46 6.29 -0.02 -16.53
C GLU A 46 4.91 -0.02 -15.87
N SER A 47 4.56 -1.11 -15.19
CA SER A 47 3.21 -1.31 -14.66
C SER A 47 2.98 -0.69 -13.28
N ALA A 48 3.99 -0.66 -12.41
CA ALA A 48 3.88 -0.19 -11.02
C ALA A 48 4.52 1.19 -10.78
N GLY A 49 5.25 1.74 -11.79
CA GLY A 49 5.90 3.04 -11.66
C GLY A 49 7.09 3.04 -10.70
N ILE A 50 7.67 1.86 -10.41
CA ILE A 50 8.80 1.73 -9.48
C ILE A 50 10.10 2.04 -10.21
N ALA A 51 10.90 2.97 -9.68
CA ALA A 51 12.23 3.28 -10.22
C ALA A 51 13.23 2.21 -9.79
N ILE A 52 13.63 1.32 -10.72
CA ILE A 52 14.62 0.27 -10.47
C ILE A 52 15.92 0.63 -11.18
N GLU A 53 16.97 0.88 -10.40
CA GLU A 53 18.32 1.10 -10.93
C GLU A 53 18.97 -0.23 -11.30
N ARG A 54 19.59 -0.25 -12.48
CA ARG A 54 20.44 -1.38 -12.91
C ARG A 54 21.89 -0.90 -13.03
N ARG A 55 22.83 -1.59 -12.37
CA ARG A 55 24.26 -1.32 -12.50
C ARG A 55 25.00 -2.58 -12.92
N HIS A 56 25.83 -2.44 -13.97
CA HIS A 56 26.66 -3.55 -14.44
C HIS A 56 27.57 -4.08 -13.33
N GLY A 57 27.64 -5.40 -13.17
CA GLY A 57 28.43 -6.06 -12.11
C GLY A 57 27.82 -6.02 -10.70
N LYS A 58 26.86 -5.14 -10.42
CA LYS A 58 26.21 -5.01 -9.10
C LYS A 58 24.80 -5.62 -9.06
N GLY A 59 24.02 -5.49 -10.14
CA GLY A 59 22.66 -6.00 -10.22
C GLY A 59 21.60 -4.90 -10.25
N TYR A 60 20.58 -5.04 -9.45
CA TYR A 60 19.38 -4.21 -9.41
C TYR A 60 19.14 -3.70 -7.99
N ARG A 61 18.62 -2.48 -7.86
CA ARG A 61 18.13 -1.91 -6.59
C ARG A 61 16.95 -0.97 -6.83
N ILE A 62 16.20 -0.71 -5.80
CA ILE A 62 15.28 0.43 -5.71
C ILE A 62 16.02 1.49 -4.90
N ASP A 63 16.35 2.62 -5.53
CA ASP A 63 17.10 3.68 -4.85
C ASP A 63 16.25 4.27 -3.71
N GLY A 64 16.83 4.40 -2.51
CA GLY A 64 16.11 4.78 -1.30
C GLY A 64 15.30 3.66 -0.66
N GLY A 65 15.16 2.48 -1.31
CA GLY A 65 14.36 1.38 -0.79
C GLY A 65 12.85 1.60 -0.93
N LEU A 66 12.07 0.76 -0.24
CA LEU A 66 10.63 0.89 -0.08
C LEU A 66 10.27 0.61 1.38
N ASP A 67 9.49 1.47 1.98
CA ASP A 67 8.84 1.20 3.27
C ASP A 67 7.49 0.54 3.01
N LEU A 68 7.51 -0.80 2.95
CA LEU A 68 6.32 -1.59 2.62
C LEU A 68 5.41 -1.75 3.84
N LEU A 69 4.13 -1.64 3.62
CA LEU A 69 3.12 -1.82 4.66
C LEU A 69 3.16 -3.25 5.24
N ASP A 70 3.24 -3.34 6.56
CA ASP A 70 3.17 -4.59 7.32
C ASP A 70 2.02 -4.53 8.33
N ALA A 71 1.04 -5.41 8.16
CA ALA A 71 -0.16 -5.41 9.00
C ALA A 71 0.14 -5.76 10.47
N ALA A 72 1.18 -6.56 10.76
CA ALA A 72 1.56 -6.90 12.12
C ALA A 72 2.28 -5.72 12.77
N ALA A 73 3.20 -5.07 12.06
CA ALA A 73 3.88 -3.87 12.53
C ALA A 73 2.90 -2.72 12.79
N ILE A 74 1.94 -2.49 11.86
CA ILE A 74 0.90 -1.48 12.05
C ILE A 74 0.08 -1.76 13.31
N ARG A 75 -0.39 -3.01 13.50
CA ARG A 75 -1.15 -3.39 14.69
C ARG A 75 -0.35 -3.22 15.98
N ALA A 76 0.94 -3.50 15.97
CA ALA A 76 1.81 -3.39 17.14
C ALA A 76 2.02 -1.92 17.59
N GLN A 77 1.82 -0.97 16.69
CA GLN A 77 1.96 0.47 16.94
C GLN A 77 0.64 1.14 17.38
N LEU A 78 -0.50 0.47 17.20
CA LEU A 78 -1.78 1.02 17.61
C LEU A 78 -1.93 0.98 19.14
N ASP A 79 -2.45 2.06 19.70
CA ASP A 79 -2.80 2.08 21.11
C ASP A 79 -4.00 1.15 21.42
N PRO A 80 -4.22 0.80 22.69
CA PRO A 80 -5.30 -0.13 23.07
C PRO A 80 -6.70 0.37 22.70
N GLU A 81 -6.94 1.67 22.63
CA GLU A 81 -8.25 2.23 22.24
C GLU A 81 -8.47 2.04 20.74
N ALA A 82 -7.50 2.39 19.90
CA ALA A 82 -7.55 2.18 18.46
C ALA A 82 -7.72 0.69 18.12
N LEU A 83 -7.03 -0.21 18.85
CA LEU A 83 -7.17 -1.67 18.67
C LEU A 83 -8.58 -2.16 19.00
N ARG A 84 -9.26 -1.60 20.01
CA ARG A 84 -10.65 -1.94 20.34
C ARG A 84 -11.64 -1.51 19.26
N GLN A 85 -11.36 -0.39 18.59
CA GLN A 85 -12.20 0.12 17.50
C GLN A 85 -11.94 -0.57 16.16
N LEU A 86 -10.82 -1.27 16.05
CA LEU A 86 -10.40 -1.91 14.80
C LEU A 86 -11.15 -3.22 14.59
N LEU A 87 -12.16 -3.23 13.71
CA LEU A 87 -12.86 -4.45 13.27
C LEU A 87 -11.91 -5.37 12.48
N GLY A 88 -11.12 -4.80 11.59
CA GLY A 88 -10.19 -5.52 10.75
C GLY A 88 -9.25 -4.59 9.99
N LEU A 89 -8.08 -5.12 9.60
CA LEU A 89 -7.11 -4.45 8.77
C LEU A 89 -6.86 -5.32 7.54
N ASP A 90 -7.37 -4.85 6.40
CA ASP A 90 -7.27 -5.52 5.10
C ASP A 90 -6.18 -4.83 4.28
N LEU A 91 -5.04 -5.51 4.14
CA LEU A 91 -3.85 -4.99 3.45
C LEU A 91 -3.68 -5.65 2.09
N HIS A 92 -3.77 -4.84 1.05
CA HIS A 92 -3.60 -5.27 -0.34
C HIS A 92 -2.26 -4.81 -0.92
N TRP A 93 -1.61 -5.72 -1.63
CA TRP A 93 -0.46 -5.38 -2.45
C TRP A 93 -0.85 -4.46 -3.63
N SER A 94 -1.97 -4.76 -4.27
CA SER A 94 -2.59 -3.93 -5.29
C SER A 94 -4.10 -4.18 -5.27
N THR A 95 -4.87 -3.12 -5.40
CA THR A 95 -6.33 -3.19 -5.52
C THR A 95 -6.81 -2.18 -6.57
N ASP A 96 -8.05 -2.27 -6.98
CA ASP A 96 -8.70 -1.25 -7.80
C ASP A 96 -8.81 0.07 -7.03
N SER A 97 -9.42 0.03 -5.85
CA SER A 97 -9.55 1.16 -4.94
C SER A 97 -9.85 0.66 -3.52
N THR A 98 -9.15 1.18 -2.52
CA THR A 98 -9.42 0.89 -1.11
C THR A 98 -10.85 1.29 -0.71
N ASN A 99 -11.36 2.39 -1.27
CA ASN A 99 -12.74 2.82 -1.04
C ASN A 99 -13.77 1.87 -1.67
N SER A 100 -13.52 1.39 -2.90
CA SER A 100 -14.42 0.41 -3.55
C SER A 100 -14.52 -0.87 -2.75
N ARG A 101 -13.41 -1.33 -2.16
CA ARG A 101 -13.39 -2.50 -1.26
C ARG A 101 -14.30 -2.33 -0.04
N LEU A 102 -14.23 -1.17 0.60
CA LEU A 102 -15.11 -0.93 1.76
C LEU A 102 -16.58 -0.78 1.36
N VAL A 103 -16.86 -0.16 0.22
CA VAL A 103 -18.25 -0.07 -0.30
C VAL A 103 -18.80 -1.48 -0.60
N GLU A 104 -18.01 -2.37 -1.17
CA GLU A 104 -18.38 -3.76 -1.42
C GLU A 104 -18.59 -4.51 -0.08
N ALA A 105 -17.68 -4.38 0.87
CA ALA A 105 -17.80 -4.99 2.19
C ALA A 105 -19.07 -4.51 2.94
N ALA A 106 -19.45 -3.25 2.80
CA ALA A 106 -20.67 -2.69 3.40
C ALA A 106 -21.97 -3.33 2.91
N GLN A 107 -21.95 -3.98 1.75
CA GLN A 107 -23.11 -4.72 1.23
C GLN A 107 -23.37 -6.03 1.97
N THR A 108 -22.35 -6.58 2.62
CA THR A 108 -22.41 -7.90 3.27
C THR A 108 -22.34 -7.85 4.79
N GLY A 109 -21.98 -6.71 5.37
CA GLY A 109 -21.84 -6.59 6.82
C GLY A 109 -21.47 -5.20 7.31
N SER A 110 -21.20 -5.10 8.62
CA SER A 110 -20.71 -3.87 9.23
C SER A 110 -19.28 -3.59 8.78
N ILE A 111 -19.02 -2.32 8.46
CA ILE A 111 -17.68 -1.83 8.14
C ILE A 111 -17.10 -0.89 9.21
N HIS A 112 -17.82 -0.72 10.34
CA HIS A 112 -17.36 0.17 11.41
C HIS A 112 -16.03 -0.34 11.97
N GLY A 113 -14.98 0.48 11.87
CA GLY A 113 -13.62 0.10 12.27
C GLY A 113 -12.88 -0.81 11.28
N LEU A 114 -13.41 -1.03 10.06
CA LEU A 114 -12.69 -1.76 9.02
C LEU A 114 -11.74 -0.81 8.28
N VAL A 115 -10.46 -1.13 8.28
CA VAL A 115 -9.40 -0.38 7.58
C VAL A 115 -8.98 -1.17 6.35
N CYS A 116 -9.00 -0.52 5.19
CA CYS A 116 -8.45 -1.07 3.95
C CYS A 116 -7.24 -0.25 3.52
N LEU A 117 -6.10 -0.91 3.39
CA LEU A 117 -4.81 -0.36 2.97
C LEU A 117 -4.36 -0.98 1.66
N ALA A 118 -3.56 -0.25 0.89
CA ALA A 118 -2.93 -0.81 -0.30
C ALA A 118 -1.57 -0.14 -0.58
N GLU A 119 -0.65 -0.91 -1.16
CA GLU A 119 0.60 -0.37 -1.72
C GLU A 119 0.35 0.37 -3.05
N ARG A 120 -0.74 0.03 -3.74
CA ARG A 120 -1.11 0.62 -5.03
C ARG A 120 -2.60 0.51 -5.30
N GLN A 121 -3.15 1.54 -5.95
CA GLN A 121 -4.50 1.49 -6.56
C GLN A 121 -4.41 1.53 -8.08
N THR A 122 -5.09 0.60 -8.77
CA THR A 122 -5.12 0.53 -10.24
C THR A 122 -6.26 1.33 -10.87
N ALA A 123 -7.30 1.64 -10.07
CA ALA A 123 -8.45 2.43 -10.48
C ALA A 123 -8.85 3.45 -9.39
N GLY A 124 -7.84 4.05 -8.74
CA GLY A 124 -8.05 5.14 -7.80
C GLY A 124 -8.78 6.32 -8.46
N ARG A 125 -9.64 7.00 -7.71
CA ARG A 125 -10.51 8.05 -8.26
C ARG A 125 -10.16 9.41 -7.69
N GLY A 126 -9.82 10.35 -8.57
CA GLY A 126 -9.74 11.77 -8.24
C GLY A 126 -11.12 12.44 -8.24
N ARG A 127 -11.26 13.54 -7.51
CA ARG A 127 -12.46 14.38 -7.57
C ARG A 127 -12.67 14.92 -8.99
N ARG A 128 -13.93 15.02 -9.44
CA ARG A 128 -14.32 15.55 -10.76
C ARG A 128 -13.71 14.75 -11.94
N GLY A 129 -13.56 13.41 -11.79
CA GLY A 129 -13.06 12.54 -12.87
C GLY A 129 -11.58 12.69 -13.21
N ARG A 130 -10.78 13.33 -12.33
CA ARG A 130 -9.32 13.44 -12.54
C ARG A 130 -8.67 12.08 -12.43
N ASN A 131 -7.69 11.84 -13.27
CA ASN A 131 -6.83 10.66 -13.14
C ASN A 131 -6.11 10.67 -11.80
N TRP A 132 -6.08 9.51 -11.14
CA TRP A 132 -5.38 9.31 -9.89
C TRP A 132 -4.12 8.49 -10.16
N PHE A 133 -2.96 9.09 -9.97
CA PHE A 133 -1.69 8.39 -10.09
C PHE A 133 -1.35 7.73 -8.77
N SER A 134 -1.11 6.40 -8.80
CA SER A 134 -0.85 5.59 -7.61
C SER A 134 0.46 4.81 -7.82
N PRO A 135 1.64 5.42 -7.60
CA PRO A 135 2.90 4.70 -7.62
C PRO A 135 2.91 3.67 -6.48
N PHE A 136 3.48 2.51 -6.76
CA PHE A 136 3.60 1.44 -5.78
C PHE A 136 4.55 1.85 -4.65
N GLY A 137 4.14 1.64 -3.38
CA GLY A 137 4.95 1.97 -2.20
C GLY A 137 5.32 3.45 -2.05
N GLY A 138 4.72 4.33 -2.86
CA GLY A 138 5.05 5.77 -2.86
C GLY A 138 4.11 6.65 -2.04
N ASN A 139 2.98 6.09 -1.61
CA ASN A 139 1.96 6.81 -0.84
C ASN A 139 1.20 5.85 0.07
N LEU A 140 0.57 6.39 1.09
CA LEU A 140 -0.39 5.64 1.92
C LEU A 140 -1.78 5.73 1.29
N TYR A 141 -2.28 4.61 0.74
CA TYR A 141 -3.65 4.48 0.26
C TYR A 141 -4.48 3.80 1.34
N LEU A 142 -5.30 4.61 2.02
CA LEU A 142 -6.10 4.17 3.17
C LEU A 142 -7.56 4.55 2.98
N SER A 143 -8.45 3.64 3.33
CA SER A 143 -9.87 3.90 3.56
C SER A 143 -10.28 3.31 4.90
N LEU A 144 -11.06 4.06 5.67
CA LEU A 144 -11.63 3.65 6.94
C LEU A 144 -13.15 3.60 6.83
N GLY A 145 -13.73 2.44 7.13
CA GLY A 145 -15.17 2.27 7.28
C GLY A 145 -15.62 2.74 8.67
N TRP A 146 -16.62 3.62 8.70
CA TRP A 146 -17.15 4.14 9.96
C TRP A 146 -18.65 4.30 9.89
N SER A 147 -19.37 3.88 10.93
CA SER A 147 -20.82 4.02 11.06
C SER A 147 -21.15 5.10 12.07
N PHE A 148 -22.07 5.96 11.71
CA PHE A 148 -22.60 7.00 12.60
C PHE A 148 -24.05 6.68 12.94
N ASN A 149 -24.39 6.66 14.22
CA ASN A 149 -25.76 6.36 14.70
C ASN A 149 -26.69 7.59 14.67
N ALA A 150 -26.16 8.75 14.30
CA ALA A 150 -26.91 9.99 14.21
C ALA A 150 -27.16 10.37 12.74
N GLY A 151 -28.11 11.30 12.49
CA GLY A 151 -28.49 11.70 11.14
C GLY A 151 -27.36 12.34 10.33
N VAL A 152 -27.57 12.52 9.02
CA VAL A 152 -26.59 13.05 8.06
C VAL A 152 -26.00 14.41 8.47
N SER A 153 -26.75 15.21 9.24
CA SER A 153 -26.28 16.52 9.79
C SER A 153 -25.03 16.37 10.68
N THR A 154 -24.81 15.22 11.30
CA THR A 154 -23.60 14.98 12.12
C THR A 154 -22.33 14.81 11.29
N LEU A 155 -22.45 14.64 9.98
CA LEU A 155 -21.32 14.55 9.06
C LEU A 155 -20.82 15.92 8.62
N GLU A 156 -21.52 17.00 8.97
CA GLU A 156 -21.06 18.36 8.72
C GLU A 156 -19.75 18.59 9.47
N GLY A 157 -18.72 19.04 8.75
CA GLY A 157 -17.39 19.24 9.32
C GLY A 157 -16.50 17.98 9.43
N LEU A 158 -17.02 16.76 9.17
CA LEU A 158 -16.23 15.53 9.27
C LEU A 158 -14.96 15.57 8.43
N SER A 159 -15.03 16.10 7.21
CA SER A 159 -13.86 16.21 6.32
C SER A 159 -12.79 17.14 6.91
N LEU A 160 -13.21 18.20 7.60
CA LEU A 160 -12.29 19.10 8.30
C LEU A 160 -11.66 18.42 9.51
N ALA A 161 -12.47 17.73 10.32
CA ALA A 161 -11.97 16.99 11.49
C ALA A 161 -10.94 15.91 11.09
N VAL A 162 -11.24 15.13 10.03
CA VAL A 162 -10.29 14.13 9.49
C VAL A 162 -9.03 14.82 8.96
N GLY A 163 -9.15 15.94 8.24
CA GLY A 163 -8.00 16.69 7.74
C GLY A 163 -7.09 17.19 8.87
N VAL A 164 -7.67 17.71 9.95
CA VAL A 164 -6.92 18.15 11.15
C VAL A 164 -6.24 16.96 11.81
N ALA A 165 -6.94 15.84 12.02
CA ALA A 165 -6.36 14.64 12.62
C ALA A 165 -5.16 14.11 11.82
N LEU A 166 -5.25 14.06 10.49
CA LEU A 166 -4.15 13.65 9.62
C LEU A 166 -2.98 14.63 9.69
N ALA A 167 -3.24 15.94 9.71
CA ALA A 167 -2.18 16.95 9.84
C ALA A 167 -1.42 16.81 11.16
N PHE A 168 -2.11 16.55 12.27
CA PHE A 168 -1.47 16.28 13.57
C PHE A 168 -0.65 14.99 13.55
N ALA A 169 -1.14 13.92 12.94
CA ALA A 169 -0.42 12.65 12.85
C ALA A 169 0.91 12.83 12.08
N VAL A 170 0.86 13.49 10.92
CA VAL A 170 2.06 13.75 10.11
C VAL A 170 3.06 14.66 10.87
N TYR A 171 2.56 15.73 11.53
CA TYR A 171 3.42 16.63 12.28
C TYR A 171 4.11 15.94 13.47
N ALA A 172 3.43 15.01 14.15
CA ALA A 172 4.01 14.26 15.26
C ALA A 172 5.16 13.35 14.81
N GLU A 173 5.04 12.72 13.63
CA GLU A 173 6.11 11.91 13.02
C GLU A 173 7.37 12.73 12.67
N GLU A 174 7.21 13.95 12.18
CA GLU A 174 8.35 14.81 11.83
C GLU A 174 9.17 15.28 13.05
N GLN A 175 8.62 15.15 14.28
CA GLN A 175 9.28 15.54 15.52
C GLN A 175 9.92 14.37 16.28
N SER A 176 9.75 13.13 15.82
CA SER A 176 10.24 11.90 16.43
C SER A 176 11.55 11.45 15.84
#